data_97185e194b024782e3d929ddc6ba7147
#
_entry.id   97185e194b024782e3d929ddc6ba7147
#
_cell.length_a   1.000
_cell.length_b   1.000
_cell.length_c   1.000
_cell.angle_alpha   90.00
_cell.angle_beta   90.00
_cell.angle_gamma   90.00
#
_symmetry.space_group_name_H-M   'P 1'
#
loop_
_entity.id
_entity.type
_entity.pdbx_description
1 polymer ?
#
loop_
_entity_poly.entity_id
_entity_poly.type
_entity_poly.pdbx_seq_one_letter_code
_entity_poly.pdbx_strand_id
1 'polypeptide(L)'
;MKFTLPTAALVLSLLGTAEAARIEIDKTTGPGLVPVYSSAYYGDDGKEYMLGAFDDGCRKTKYSWIRQICLDSSKERGHIVYSGGTKKCFRMTSQSSKLCGGSESCWGGVCNRCWHYVYTEAKCTW
;
A
#
# COMPACT_ATOMS: atom_id res chain seq x y z
N MET A 1 21.46 44.83 -9.50
CA MET A 1 20.58 43.83 -9.97
C MET A 1 20.95 42.46 -9.40
N LYS A 2 20.09 41.92 -8.61
CA LYS A 2 20.37 40.68 -7.93
C LYS A 2 19.33 39.64 -8.26
N PHE A 3 19.75 38.40 -8.31
CA PHE A 3 18.91 37.29 -8.71
C PHE A 3 18.68 36.36 -7.54
N THR A 4 17.42 36.17 -7.20
CA THR A 4 17.01 35.26 -6.14
C THR A 4 16.42 33.96 -6.72
N LEU A 5 16.38 33.84 -8.02
CA LEU A 5 15.77 32.70 -8.71
C LEU A 5 16.37 31.35 -8.29
N PRO A 6 17.69 31.20 -8.14
CA PRO A 6 18.25 29.91 -7.73
C PRO A 6 17.74 29.40 -6.41
N THR A 7 17.53 30.31 -5.45
CA THR A 7 17.03 29.95 -4.13
C THR A 7 15.59 29.46 -4.21
N ALA A 8 14.75 30.13 -4.98
CA ALA A 8 13.35 29.70 -5.17
C ALA A 8 13.27 28.33 -5.84
N ALA A 9 14.09 28.07 -6.84
CA ALA A 9 14.11 26.78 -7.51
C ALA A 9 14.54 25.67 -6.56
N LEU A 10 15.46 25.92 -5.67
CA LEU A 10 15.94 24.94 -4.70
C LEU A 10 14.84 24.56 -3.71
N VAL A 11 14.07 25.53 -3.24
CA VAL A 11 12.96 25.28 -2.32
C VAL A 11 11.89 24.43 -3.01
N LEU A 12 11.58 24.70 -4.26
CA LEU A 12 10.60 23.93 -5.02
C LEU A 12 11.04 22.47 -5.18
N SER A 13 12.30 22.22 -5.42
CA SER A 13 12.78 20.85 -5.58
C SER A 13 12.69 20.07 -4.27
N LEU A 14 12.92 20.70 -3.13
CA LEU A 14 12.77 20.05 -1.84
C LEU A 14 11.31 19.72 -1.54
N LEU A 15 10.38 20.58 -1.89
CA LEU A 15 8.95 20.32 -1.71
C LEU A 15 8.44 19.19 -2.60
N GLY A 16 9.07 18.99 -3.76
CA GLY A 16 8.70 17.95 -4.70
C GLY A 16 9.16 16.54 -4.33
N THR A 17 9.92 16.37 -3.23
CA THR A 17 10.46 15.06 -2.84
C THR A 17 9.58 14.29 -1.86
N ALA A 18 8.47 14.88 -1.38
CA ALA A 18 7.55 14.19 -0.48
C ALA A 18 6.87 13.01 -1.18
N GLU A 19 6.94 11.83 -0.58
CA GLU A 19 6.29 10.64 -1.12
C GLU A 19 4.80 10.64 -0.78
N ALA A 20 3.97 10.17 -1.70
CA ALA A 20 2.56 9.95 -1.45
C ALA A 20 2.37 8.74 -0.54
N ALA A 21 1.31 8.74 0.26
CA ALA A 21 0.94 7.60 1.07
C ALA A 21 0.60 6.40 0.17
N ARG A 22 0.85 5.20 0.67
CA ARG A 22 0.53 3.97 -0.06
C ARG A 22 0.17 2.83 0.89
N ILE A 23 -0.54 1.86 0.36
CA ILE A 23 -0.84 0.59 1.04
C ILE A 23 -0.18 -0.51 0.21
N GLU A 24 0.58 -1.38 0.88
CA GLU A 24 1.20 -2.54 0.23
C GLU A 24 0.65 -3.82 0.84
N ILE A 25 0.33 -4.78 -0.01
CA ILE A 25 -0.23 -6.06 0.39
C ILE A 25 0.63 -7.16 -0.21
N ASP A 26 1.10 -8.06 0.64
CA ASP A 26 1.79 -9.28 0.23
C ASP A 26 0.86 -10.47 0.46
N LYS A 27 0.76 -11.33 -0.53
CA LYS A 27 -0.07 -12.52 -0.50
C LYS A 27 0.75 -13.72 -0.93
N THR A 28 0.70 -14.79 -0.17
CA THR A 28 1.34 -16.05 -0.51
C THR A 28 0.27 -17.10 -0.75
N THR A 29 0.31 -17.75 -1.92
CA THR A 29 -0.60 -18.82 -2.29
C THR A 29 0.20 -20.06 -2.64
N GLY A 30 -0.38 -21.23 -2.41
CA GLY A 30 0.24 -22.50 -2.80
C GLY A 30 -0.77 -23.63 -2.69
N PRO A 31 -0.45 -24.80 -3.27
CA PRO A 31 -1.33 -25.95 -3.22
C PRO A 31 -1.46 -26.45 -1.78
N GLY A 32 -2.71 -26.67 -1.37
CA GLY A 32 -3.00 -27.13 -0.02
C GLY A 32 -2.77 -26.09 1.07
N LEU A 33 -2.42 -24.85 0.69
CA LEU A 33 -2.22 -23.75 1.64
C LEU A 33 -3.40 -22.79 1.60
N VAL A 34 -3.81 -22.36 2.78
CA VAL A 34 -4.71 -21.22 2.89
C VAL A 34 -3.90 -19.97 2.53
N PRO A 35 -4.41 -19.08 1.67
CA PRO A 35 -3.68 -17.85 1.34
C PRO A 35 -3.29 -17.07 2.60
N VAL A 36 -2.05 -16.61 2.65
CA VAL A 36 -1.53 -15.81 3.76
C VAL A 36 -1.35 -14.37 3.26
N TYR A 37 -1.83 -13.41 4.02
CA TYR A 37 -1.77 -12.00 3.68
C TYR A 37 -0.99 -11.22 4.72
N SER A 38 -0.32 -10.17 4.27
CA SER A 38 0.32 -9.18 5.13
C SER A 38 0.12 -7.81 4.49
N SER A 39 -0.43 -6.87 5.25
CA SER A 39 -0.75 -5.54 4.75
C SER A 39 -0.07 -4.48 5.59
N ALA A 40 0.41 -3.43 4.94
CA ALA A 40 1.04 -2.29 5.61
C ALA A 40 0.61 -0.98 4.96
N TYR A 41 0.44 0.05 5.77
CA TYR A 41 0.23 1.42 5.34
C TYR A 41 1.53 2.19 5.53
N TYR A 42 1.94 2.92 4.51
CA TYR A 42 3.08 3.82 4.55
C TYR A 42 2.55 5.25 4.46
N GLY A 43 2.78 6.03 5.51
CA GLY A 43 2.34 7.42 5.56
C GLY A 43 3.19 8.35 4.71
N ASP A 44 2.77 9.61 4.61
CA ASP A 44 3.53 10.65 3.90
C ASP A 44 4.91 10.89 4.52
N ASP A 45 5.09 10.51 5.77
CA ASP A 45 6.35 10.60 6.49
C ASP A 45 7.27 9.39 6.24
N GLY A 46 6.84 8.44 5.43
CA GLY A 46 7.57 7.21 5.13
C GLY A 46 7.51 6.14 6.21
N LYS A 47 6.80 6.38 7.32
CA LYS A 47 6.66 5.39 8.39
C LYS A 47 5.73 4.26 7.99
N GLU A 48 6.09 3.06 8.41
CA GLU A 48 5.31 1.85 8.15
C GLU A 48 4.39 1.54 9.32
N TYR A 49 3.14 1.24 9.00
CA TYR A 49 2.13 0.84 9.97
C TYR A 49 1.51 -0.48 9.54
N MET A 50 1.75 -1.54 10.30
CA MET A 50 1.23 -2.88 9.98
C MET A 50 -0.28 -2.92 10.20
N LEU A 51 -1.01 -3.39 9.19
CA LEU A 51 -2.47 -3.42 9.20
C LEU A 51 -3.03 -4.81 9.50
N GLY A 52 -2.20 -5.83 9.45
CA GLY A 52 -2.61 -7.21 9.65
C GLY A 52 -2.87 -7.95 8.36
N ALA A 53 -3.53 -9.08 8.46
CA ALA A 53 -3.69 -10.04 7.37
C ALA A 53 -5.04 -9.83 6.68
N PHE A 54 -5.11 -8.94 5.70
CA PHE A 54 -6.31 -8.79 4.88
C PHE A 54 -5.97 -8.19 3.51
N ASP A 55 -6.83 -8.41 2.54
CA ASP A 55 -6.69 -7.86 1.20
C ASP A 55 -8.01 -7.32 0.65
N ASP A 56 -9.10 -7.51 1.35
CA ASP A 56 -10.43 -7.09 0.89
C ASP A 56 -11.36 -6.83 2.07
N GLY A 57 -12.34 -5.95 1.86
CA GLY A 57 -13.33 -5.58 2.86
C GLY A 57 -12.87 -4.42 3.74
N CYS A 58 -13.65 -4.15 4.78
CA CYS A 58 -13.40 -3.07 5.73
C CYS A 58 -12.99 -3.63 7.08
N ARG A 59 -11.99 -3.01 7.70
CA ARG A 59 -11.50 -3.41 9.01
C ARG A 59 -11.14 -2.22 9.88
N LYS A 60 -11.22 -2.43 11.19
CA LYS A 60 -10.58 -1.57 12.17
C LYS A 60 -9.11 -1.99 12.29
N THR A 61 -8.25 -1.05 12.67
CA THR A 61 -6.84 -1.32 12.92
C THR A 61 -6.52 -1.18 14.40
N LYS A 62 -5.31 -1.57 14.78
CA LYS A 62 -4.81 -1.34 16.15
C LYS A 62 -4.46 0.12 16.42
N TYR A 63 -4.46 0.97 15.39
CA TYR A 63 -4.10 2.38 15.54
C TYR A 63 -5.34 3.21 15.80
N SER A 64 -5.36 3.93 16.93
CA SER A 64 -6.51 4.73 17.35
C SER A 64 -6.83 5.89 16.41
N TRP A 65 -5.83 6.37 15.67
CA TRP A 65 -6.01 7.46 14.72
C TRP A 65 -6.58 7.02 13.37
N ILE A 66 -6.68 5.72 13.12
CA ILE A 66 -7.37 5.15 11.96
C ILE A 66 -8.69 4.56 12.45
N ARG A 67 -9.81 5.13 12.00
CA ARG A 67 -11.13 4.61 12.32
C ARG A 67 -11.42 3.32 11.55
N GLN A 68 -11.09 3.30 10.25
CA GLN A 68 -11.41 2.18 9.38
C GLN A 68 -10.53 2.21 8.14
N ILE A 69 -10.18 1.03 7.66
CA ILE A 69 -9.56 0.85 6.35
C ILE A 69 -10.42 -0.10 5.54
N CYS A 70 -10.68 0.27 4.28
CA CYS A 70 -11.46 -0.55 3.35
C CYS A 70 -10.67 -0.77 2.08
N LEU A 71 -10.66 -2.00 1.59
CA LEU A 71 -10.08 -2.37 0.31
C LEU A 71 -11.15 -3.06 -0.53
N ASP A 72 -11.24 -2.67 -1.79
CA ASP A 72 -12.13 -3.30 -2.78
C ASP A 72 -11.26 -3.81 -3.92
N SER A 73 -10.82 -5.05 -3.80
CA SER A 73 -9.91 -5.67 -4.75
C SER A 73 -10.54 -5.81 -6.13
N SER A 74 -11.84 -6.01 -6.22
CA SER A 74 -12.53 -6.13 -7.50
C SER A 74 -12.54 -4.83 -8.30
N LYS A 75 -12.53 -3.69 -7.62
CA LYS A 75 -12.47 -2.37 -8.23
C LYS A 75 -11.07 -1.74 -8.15
N GLU A 76 -10.10 -2.47 -7.61
CA GLU A 76 -8.71 -2.06 -7.49
C GLU A 76 -8.57 -0.69 -6.80
N ARG A 77 -9.30 -0.50 -5.70
CA ARG A 77 -9.30 0.75 -4.94
C ARG A 77 -9.51 0.51 -3.46
N GLY A 78 -9.20 1.52 -2.66
CA GLY A 78 -9.42 1.46 -1.23
C GLY A 78 -9.47 2.84 -0.62
N HIS A 79 -9.75 2.91 0.68
CA HIS A 79 -9.71 4.16 1.41
C HIS A 79 -9.44 3.94 2.88
N ILE A 80 -8.94 4.99 3.52
CA ILE A 80 -8.76 5.05 4.97
C ILE A 80 -9.60 6.20 5.49
N VAL A 81 -10.37 5.94 6.57
CA VAL A 81 -11.07 6.98 7.32
C VAL A 81 -10.34 7.18 8.63
N TYR A 82 -9.88 8.39 8.88
CA TYR A 82 -9.19 8.75 10.11
C TYR A 82 -10.19 9.07 11.21
N SER A 83 -9.71 9.06 12.47
CA SER A 83 -10.58 9.32 13.65
C SER A 83 -11.30 10.67 13.57
N GLY A 84 -10.71 11.67 12.93
CA GLY A 84 -11.32 12.97 12.71
C GLY A 84 -12.36 13.02 11.60
N GLY A 85 -12.59 11.91 10.90
CA GLY A 85 -13.53 11.83 9.77
C GLY A 85 -12.93 12.09 8.41
N THR A 86 -11.68 12.51 8.34
CA THR A 86 -10.99 12.72 7.06
C THR A 86 -10.81 11.38 6.33
N LYS A 87 -11.03 11.39 5.03
CA LYS A 87 -10.90 10.20 4.17
C LYS A 87 -9.76 10.38 3.19
N LYS A 88 -8.93 9.35 3.06
CA LYS A 88 -7.87 9.29 2.06
C LYS A 88 -8.12 8.10 1.16
N CYS A 89 -8.07 8.30 -0.15
CA CYS A 89 -8.39 7.28 -1.14
C CYS A 89 -7.15 6.76 -1.84
N PHE A 90 -7.21 5.52 -2.30
CA PHE A 90 -6.09 4.80 -2.91
C PHE A 90 -6.57 4.04 -4.13
N ARG A 91 -5.71 3.96 -5.15
CA ARG A 91 -5.92 3.09 -6.33
C ARG A 91 -4.76 2.14 -6.46
N MET A 92 -5.04 0.93 -6.91
CA MET A 92 -3.99 -0.04 -7.23
C MET A 92 -3.17 0.46 -8.40
N THR A 93 -1.87 0.64 -8.18
CA THR A 93 -0.93 1.13 -9.20
C THR A 93 0.06 0.08 -9.63
N SER A 94 0.19 -1.01 -8.87
CA SER A 94 1.11 -2.09 -9.19
C SER A 94 0.57 -3.41 -8.69
N GLN A 95 0.76 -4.44 -9.51
CA GLN A 95 0.44 -5.82 -9.17
C GLN A 95 1.51 -6.69 -9.81
N SER A 96 2.17 -7.50 -9.01
CA SER A 96 3.19 -8.41 -9.49
C SER A 96 3.09 -9.76 -8.79
N SER A 97 3.60 -10.79 -9.44
CA SER A 97 3.68 -12.12 -8.85
C SER A 97 4.98 -12.80 -9.25
N LYS A 98 5.49 -13.63 -8.36
CA LYS A 98 6.69 -14.41 -8.59
C LYS A 98 6.63 -15.68 -7.76
N LEU A 99 7.51 -16.65 -8.05
CA LEU A 99 7.71 -17.79 -7.18
C LEU A 99 8.37 -17.33 -5.89
N CYS A 100 7.82 -17.75 -4.75
CA CYS A 100 8.41 -17.44 -3.45
C CYS A 100 9.69 -18.26 -3.27
N GLY A 101 10.84 -17.59 -3.03
CA GLY A 101 12.09 -18.32 -2.78
C GLY A 101 12.63 -19.11 -3.97
N GLY A 102 12.25 -18.75 -5.20
CA GLY A 102 12.74 -19.39 -6.42
C GLY A 102 12.29 -20.84 -6.53
N SER A 103 13.14 -21.70 -7.10
CA SER A 103 12.83 -23.11 -7.29
C SER A 103 12.66 -23.90 -6.00
N GLU A 104 13.21 -23.42 -4.89
CA GLU A 104 13.10 -24.07 -3.59
C GLU A 104 11.68 -24.02 -3.02
N SER A 105 10.85 -23.10 -3.50
CA SER A 105 9.45 -23.02 -3.08
C SER A 105 8.57 -24.04 -3.80
N CYS A 106 9.13 -24.81 -4.73
CA CYS A 106 8.40 -25.81 -5.50
C CYS A 106 8.54 -27.20 -4.85
N TRP A 107 7.42 -27.87 -4.71
CA TRP A 107 7.39 -29.22 -4.15
C TRP A 107 6.48 -30.11 -4.97
N GLY A 108 7.01 -31.25 -5.42
CA GLY A 108 6.24 -32.16 -6.27
C GLY A 108 5.75 -31.55 -7.58
N GLY A 109 6.51 -30.60 -8.14
CA GLY A 109 6.12 -29.89 -9.36
C GLY A 109 5.16 -28.73 -9.13
N VAL A 110 4.85 -28.40 -7.87
CA VAL A 110 3.93 -27.32 -7.52
C VAL A 110 4.64 -26.31 -6.65
N CYS A 111 4.46 -25.05 -6.95
CA CYS A 111 5.24 -23.96 -6.33
C CYS A 111 4.35 -22.99 -5.58
N ASN A 112 4.89 -22.43 -4.49
CA ASN A 112 4.26 -21.29 -3.83
C ASN A 112 4.48 -20.04 -4.66
N ARG A 113 3.44 -19.22 -4.78
CA ARG A 113 3.50 -17.97 -5.51
C ARG A 113 3.27 -16.80 -4.56
N CYS A 114 4.14 -15.81 -4.68
CA CYS A 114 4.04 -14.57 -3.92
C CYS A 114 3.50 -13.47 -4.81
N TRP A 115 2.49 -12.77 -4.30
CA TRP A 115 1.85 -11.65 -4.97
C TRP A 115 2.15 -10.38 -4.18
N HIS A 116 2.36 -9.28 -4.89
CA HIS A 116 2.59 -7.98 -4.28
C HIS A 116 1.69 -6.95 -4.96
N TYR A 117 0.88 -6.27 -4.15
CA TYR A 117 -0.04 -5.24 -4.62
C TYR A 117 0.32 -3.92 -3.97
N VAL A 118 0.32 -2.85 -4.76
CA VAL A 118 0.56 -1.50 -4.27
C VAL A 118 -0.64 -0.63 -4.62
N TYR A 119 -1.22 -0.01 -3.60
CA TYR A 119 -2.27 0.99 -3.73
C TYR A 119 -1.67 2.34 -3.37
N THR A 120 -1.70 3.26 -4.30
CA THR A 120 -1.13 4.61 -4.13
C THR A 120 -2.24 5.62 -3.91
N GLU A 121 -1.97 6.62 -3.09
CA GLU A 121 -2.91 7.69 -2.80
C GLU A 121 -3.43 8.32 -4.08
N ALA A 122 -4.75 8.53 -4.13
CA ALA A 122 -5.45 9.09 -5.27
C ALA A 122 -6.58 9.99 -4.79
N LYS A 123 -7.06 10.84 -5.69
CA LYS A 123 -8.21 11.69 -5.39
C LYS A 123 -9.44 10.84 -5.09
N CYS A 124 -10.16 11.17 -4.02
CA CYS A 124 -11.40 10.48 -3.66
C CYS A 124 -12.50 10.77 -4.67
N THR A 125 -13.03 9.72 -5.27
CA THR A 125 -14.19 9.77 -6.16
C THR A 125 -15.24 8.74 -5.78
N TRP A 126 -15.04 8.04 -4.66
CA TRP A 126 -15.96 7.02 -4.14
C TRP A 126 -16.14 7.14 -2.63
#